data_f768b6758ca288ac10c520f8332c6823
#
_entry.id   f768b6758ca288ac10c520f8332c6823
#
_cell.length_a   1.000
_cell.length_b   1.000
_cell.length_c   1.000
_cell.angle_alpha   90.00
_cell.angle_beta   90.00
_cell.angle_gamma   90.00
#
_symmetry.space_group_name_H-M   'P 1'
#
loop_
_entity.id
_entity.type
_entity.pdbx_description
1 polymer ?
#
loop_
_entity_poly.entity_id
_entity_poly.type
_entity_poly.pdbx_seq_one_letter_code
_entity_poly.pdbx_strand_id
1 'polypeptide(L)'
;SKSDLSFILGNPPFIGSKMMSIKQRTQIVKQFDNIADSGIVDFVTGWYIKAAKFIQDTRIKVAFVSTNSIVNGEQTSILWGQMLNKFNIKIHFAHRTFKWSNEAKGNAAVFCVIIGFANFDSNNKSIFEYECMKGQAHEIKAKNINPYLIDAKDILITKRSTSLCSVPKIIKGSQPTDDGNFLFTDEELNTFLA
;
A
#
# COMPACT_ATOMS: atom_id res chain seq x y z
N SER A 1 24.37 -15.46 -10.92
CA SER A 1 23.66 -16.40 -10.03
C SER A 1 22.86 -15.66 -8.96
N LYS A 2 21.83 -16.27 -8.39
CA LYS A 2 21.07 -15.72 -7.25
C LYS A 2 21.99 -15.49 -6.04
N SER A 3 23.03 -16.31 -5.89
CA SER A 3 24.06 -16.19 -4.85
C SER A 3 24.92 -14.94 -4.96
N ASP A 4 24.99 -14.31 -6.11
CA ASP A 4 25.86 -13.15 -6.36
C ASP A 4 25.16 -11.81 -6.01
N LEU A 5 23.86 -11.89 -5.64
CA LEU A 5 23.04 -10.73 -5.32
C LEU A 5 22.99 -10.50 -3.81
N SER A 6 23.29 -9.28 -3.38
CA SER A 6 23.12 -8.82 -2.00
C SER A 6 21.90 -7.93 -1.83
N PHE A 7 21.54 -7.16 -2.87
CA PHE A 7 20.47 -6.19 -2.81
C PHE A 7 19.62 -6.17 -4.08
N ILE A 8 18.34 -5.88 -3.91
CA ILE A 8 17.40 -5.56 -4.98
C ILE A 8 16.79 -4.21 -4.64
N LEU A 9 17.06 -3.21 -5.46
CA LEU A 9 16.51 -1.87 -5.29
C LEU A 9 15.64 -1.52 -6.49
N GLY A 10 14.54 -0.80 -6.27
CA GLY A 10 13.68 -0.44 -7.38
C GLY A 10 12.66 0.66 -7.07
N ASN A 11 12.22 1.28 -8.14
CA ASN A 11 11.07 2.17 -8.18
C ASN A 11 10.07 1.58 -9.19
N PRO A 12 9.28 0.58 -8.79
CA PRO A 12 8.32 -0.06 -9.67
C PRO A 12 7.20 0.89 -10.12
N PRO A 13 6.53 0.62 -11.26
CA PRO A 13 5.47 1.49 -11.77
C PRO A 13 4.31 1.66 -10.79
N PHE A 14 3.87 2.90 -10.57
CA PHE A 14 2.75 3.27 -9.73
C PHE A 14 1.46 3.31 -10.56
N ILE A 15 0.77 2.20 -10.65
CA ILE A 15 -0.52 2.11 -11.33
C ILE A 15 -1.56 1.70 -10.30
N GLY A 16 -2.45 2.62 -9.96
CA GLY A 16 -3.55 2.35 -9.03
C GLY A 16 -4.51 1.30 -9.56
N SER A 17 -5.15 0.56 -8.69
CA SER A 17 -6.01 -0.57 -9.05
C SER A 17 -7.09 -0.23 -10.08
N LYS A 18 -7.66 0.99 -10.02
CA LYS A 18 -8.69 1.46 -10.96
C LYS A 18 -8.14 1.76 -12.35
N MET A 19 -6.86 2.06 -12.48
CA MET A 19 -6.18 2.45 -13.72
C MET A 19 -5.52 1.28 -14.45
N MET A 20 -5.50 0.10 -13.84
CA MET A 20 -4.91 -1.08 -14.46
C MET A 20 -5.72 -1.57 -15.66
N SER A 21 -5.02 -1.88 -16.75
CA SER A 21 -5.58 -2.67 -17.85
C SER A 21 -5.98 -4.07 -17.39
N ILE A 22 -6.84 -4.75 -18.14
CA ILE A 22 -7.23 -6.14 -17.89
C ILE A 22 -5.99 -7.05 -17.79
N LYS A 23 -5.02 -6.87 -18.69
CA LYS A 23 -3.77 -7.64 -18.71
C LYS A 23 -2.97 -7.44 -17.42
N GLN A 24 -2.81 -6.20 -16.95
CA GLN A 24 -2.10 -5.91 -15.71
C GLN A 24 -2.81 -6.50 -14.50
N ARG A 25 -4.15 -6.38 -14.42
CA ARG A 25 -4.95 -6.98 -13.36
C ARG A 25 -4.80 -8.51 -13.33
N THR A 26 -4.86 -9.17 -14.49
CA THR A 26 -4.65 -10.61 -14.59
C THR A 26 -3.24 -11.01 -14.12
N GLN A 27 -2.21 -10.20 -14.41
CA GLN A 27 -0.86 -10.42 -13.93
C GLN A 27 -0.78 -10.35 -12.41
N ILE A 28 -1.43 -9.35 -11.79
CA ILE A 28 -1.47 -9.20 -10.34
C ILE A 28 -2.18 -10.40 -9.70
N VAL A 29 -3.38 -10.73 -10.13
CA VAL A 29 -4.15 -11.87 -9.60
C VAL A 29 -3.33 -13.14 -9.65
N LYS A 30 -2.66 -13.41 -10.79
CA LYS A 30 -1.75 -14.56 -10.94
C LYS A 30 -0.56 -14.50 -9.98
N GLN A 31 0.03 -13.32 -9.77
CA GLN A 31 1.15 -13.13 -8.84
C GLN A 31 0.77 -13.47 -7.40
N PHE A 32 -0.46 -13.16 -7.02
CA PHE A 32 -1.05 -13.47 -5.72
C PHE A 32 -1.65 -14.88 -5.64
N ASP A 33 -1.38 -15.76 -6.61
CA ASP A 33 -1.87 -17.14 -6.66
C ASP A 33 -3.42 -17.21 -6.59
N ASN A 34 -4.09 -16.25 -7.23
CA ASN A 34 -5.56 -16.11 -7.34
C ASN A 34 -6.28 -15.95 -5.98
N ILE A 35 -5.64 -15.32 -4.99
CA ILE A 35 -6.28 -15.03 -3.72
C ILE A 35 -7.45 -14.06 -3.93
N ALA A 36 -8.52 -14.25 -3.17
CA ALA A 36 -9.66 -13.35 -3.16
C ALA A 36 -9.22 -11.90 -2.96
N ASP A 37 -9.89 -10.98 -3.63
CA ASP A 37 -9.65 -9.54 -3.60
C ASP A 37 -8.25 -9.09 -4.08
N SER A 38 -7.38 -9.99 -4.58
CA SER A 38 -6.07 -9.61 -5.13
C SER A 38 -6.17 -8.69 -6.36
N GLY A 39 -7.32 -8.58 -6.99
CA GLY A 39 -7.56 -7.68 -8.12
C GLY A 39 -7.73 -6.19 -7.75
N ILE A 40 -7.89 -5.87 -6.45
CA ILE A 40 -8.08 -4.48 -6.00
C ILE A 40 -6.79 -3.80 -5.52
N VAL A 41 -5.68 -4.52 -5.45
CA VAL A 41 -4.39 -3.95 -5.03
C VAL A 41 -3.71 -3.22 -6.18
N ASP A 42 -2.85 -2.26 -5.87
CA ASP A 42 -2.10 -1.51 -6.86
C ASP A 42 -1.03 -2.37 -7.55
N PHE A 43 -0.68 -2.02 -8.79
CA PHE A 43 0.23 -2.81 -9.62
C PHE A 43 1.60 -3.03 -8.98
N VAL A 44 2.08 -2.04 -8.22
CA VAL A 44 3.36 -2.11 -7.48
C VAL A 44 3.44 -3.31 -6.54
N THR A 45 2.30 -3.78 -6.00
CA THR A 45 2.26 -4.91 -5.05
C THR A 45 2.75 -6.22 -5.67
N GLY A 46 2.56 -6.39 -6.98
CA GLY A 46 3.08 -7.55 -7.70
C GLY A 46 4.60 -7.66 -7.67
N TRP A 47 5.31 -6.53 -7.58
CA TRP A 47 6.76 -6.50 -7.44
C TRP A 47 7.19 -6.97 -6.05
N TYR A 48 6.44 -6.60 -5.00
CA TYR A 48 6.67 -7.09 -3.65
C TYR A 48 6.54 -8.61 -3.57
N ILE A 49 5.44 -9.16 -4.10
CA ILE A 49 5.23 -10.61 -4.12
C ILE A 49 6.31 -11.32 -4.94
N LYS A 50 6.67 -10.77 -6.11
CA LYS A 50 7.72 -11.35 -6.96
C LYS A 50 9.08 -11.34 -6.26
N ALA A 51 9.42 -10.25 -5.60
CA ALA A 51 10.66 -10.15 -4.84
C ALA A 51 10.64 -11.10 -3.64
N ALA A 52 9.54 -11.17 -2.88
CA ALA A 52 9.39 -12.09 -1.75
C ALA A 52 9.56 -13.55 -2.17
N LYS A 53 8.96 -13.96 -3.32
CA LYS A 53 9.17 -15.30 -3.91
C LYS A 53 10.65 -15.53 -4.29
N PHE A 54 11.30 -14.51 -4.83
CA PHE A 54 12.67 -14.61 -5.32
C PHE A 54 13.70 -14.75 -4.21
N ILE A 55 13.54 -14.01 -3.10
CA ILE A 55 14.53 -13.92 -2.02
C ILE A 55 14.43 -15.05 -0.97
N GLN A 56 13.50 -15.99 -1.15
CA GLN A 56 13.39 -17.13 -0.21
C GLN A 56 14.73 -17.88 -0.10
N ASP A 57 15.09 -18.24 1.12
CA ASP A 57 16.32 -18.96 1.47
C ASP A 57 17.61 -18.24 1.07
N THR A 58 17.58 -16.90 1.05
CA THR A 58 18.73 -16.05 0.73
C THR A 58 18.98 -14.99 1.79
N ARG A 59 20.13 -14.31 1.68
CA ARG A 59 20.47 -13.11 2.48
C ARG A 59 20.22 -11.80 1.71
N ILE A 60 19.51 -11.86 0.59
CA ILE A 60 19.21 -10.71 -0.24
C ILE A 60 18.26 -9.77 0.50
N LYS A 61 18.59 -8.49 0.51
CA LYS A 61 17.74 -7.41 1.03
C LYS A 61 17.08 -6.69 -0.14
N VAL A 62 15.83 -6.33 0.01
CA VAL A 62 15.03 -5.63 -1.01
C VAL A 62 14.61 -4.28 -0.49
N ALA A 63 14.59 -3.26 -1.33
CA ALA A 63 13.96 -1.98 -1.01
C ALA A 63 13.24 -1.41 -2.24
N PHE A 64 11.98 -1.05 -2.05
CA PHE A 64 11.17 -0.45 -3.10
C PHE A 64 10.56 0.88 -2.66
N VAL A 65 10.52 1.81 -3.62
CA VAL A 65 9.65 3.00 -3.54
C VAL A 65 8.26 2.58 -3.98
N SER A 66 7.24 3.06 -3.30
CA SER A 66 5.84 2.71 -3.59
C SER A 66 4.89 3.84 -3.22
N THR A 67 3.69 3.81 -3.75
CA THR A 67 2.61 4.65 -3.23
C THR A 67 2.27 4.26 -1.80
N ASN A 68 1.89 5.21 -0.97
CA ASN A 68 1.52 4.96 0.44
C ASN A 68 0.23 4.12 0.59
N SER A 69 -0.51 3.90 -0.49
CA SER A 69 -1.69 3.04 -0.52
C SER A 69 -1.42 1.60 -0.06
N ILE A 70 -0.20 1.08 -0.26
CA ILE A 70 0.17 -0.28 0.16
C ILE A 70 0.28 -0.48 1.68
N VAL A 71 0.29 0.60 2.43
CA VAL A 71 0.33 0.60 3.91
C VAL A 71 -0.93 1.21 4.52
N ASN A 72 -1.91 1.55 3.68
CA ASN A 72 -3.19 2.13 4.07
C ASN A 72 -4.36 1.39 3.40
N GLY A 73 -5.49 1.32 4.10
CA GLY A 73 -6.72 0.75 3.56
C GLY A 73 -6.73 -0.76 3.37
N GLU A 74 -7.63 -1.23 2.51
CA GLU A 74 -7.92 -2.67 2.34
C GLU A 74 -6.74 -3.45 1.75
N GLN A 75 -5.97 -2.85 0.84
CA GLN A 75 -4.88 -3.57 0.19
C GLN A 75 -3.70 -3.89 1.11
N THR A 76 -3.58 -3.20 2.25
CA THR A 76 -2.55 -3.49 3.25
C THR A 76 -2.66 -4.93 3.75
N SER A 77 -3.85 -5.37 4.12
CA SER A 77 -4.05 -6.75 4.62
C SER A 77 -3.83 -7.81 3.54
N ILE A 78 -4.17 -7.51 2.29
CA ILE A 78 -3.99 -8.44 1.16
C ILE A 78 -2.50 -8.62 0.85
N LEU A 79 -1.76 -7.52 0.67
CA LEU A 79 -0.32 -7.58 0.39
C LEU A 79 0.44 -8.18 1.56
N TRP A 80 0.33 -7.55 2.74
CA TRP A 80 1.17 -7.91 3.88
C TRP A 80 0.76 -9.21 4.53
N GLY A 81 -0.48 -9.66 4.34
CA GLY A 81 -0.89 -11.01 4.69
C GLY A 81 -0.05 -12.07 3.97
N GLN A 82 0.23 -11.87 2.69
CA GLN A 82 1.11 -12.75 1.93
C GLN A 82 2.58 -12.57 2.32
N MET A 83 3.04 -11.33 2.43
CA MET A 83 4.42 -11.01 2.77
C MET A 83 4.83 -11.62 4.11
N LEU A 84 4.01 -11.45 5.15
CA LEU A 84 4.31 -11.92 6.50
C LEU A 84 4.05 -13.43 6.66
N ASN A 85 2.85 -13.89 6.31
CA ASN A 85 2.40 -15.24 6.68
C ASN A 85 2.89 -16.31 5.71
N LYS A 86 2.96 -15.99 4.41
CA LYS A 86 3.38 -16.97 3.40
C LYS A 86 4.89 -16.93 3.14
N PHE A 87 5.48 -15.73 3.06
CA PHE A 87 6.87 -15.54 2.67
C PHE A 87 7.78 -15.21 3.85
N ASN A 88 7.26 -15.15 5.08
CA ASN A 88 8.01 -14.83 6.29
C ASN A 88 8.90 -13.58 6.15
N ILE A 89 8.41 -12.57 5.44
CA ILE A 89 9.13 -11.32 5.22
C ILE A 89 9.15 -10.48 6.50
N LYS A 90 10.28 -9.83 6.75
CA LYS A 90 10.49 -8.86 7.83
C LYS A 90 10.87 -7.51 7.25
N ILE A 91 10.25 -6.45 7.75
CA ILE A 91 10.61 -5.08 7.38
C ILE A 91 11.82 -4.66 8.21
N HIS A 92 12.88 -4.23 7.53
CA HIS A 92 14.13 -3.80 8.17
C HIS A 92 14.20 -2.29 8.34
N PHE A 93 13.69 -1.54 7.37
CA PHE A 93 13.53 -0.12 7.49
C PHE A 93 12.34 0.38 6.69
N ALA A 94 11.84 1.55 7.06
CA ALA A 94 10.77 2.21 6.32
C ALA A 94 10.93 3.73 6.36
N HIS A 95 10.78 4.37 5.22
CA HIS A 95 10.44 5.78 5.15
C HIS A 95 8.91 5.89 5.13
N ARG A 96 8.35 6.56 6.15
CA ARG A 96 6.92 6.87 6.22
C ARG A 96 6.54 7.85 5.13
N THR A 97 5.26 8.06 4.97
CA THR A 97 4.73 8.85 3.87
C THR A 97 5.43 10.20 3.70
N PHE A 98 5.97 10.41 2.51
CA PHE A 98 6.56 11.67 2.07
C PHE A 98 6.04 12.05 0.68
N LYS A 99 6.16 13.32 0.34
CA LYS A 99 5.72 13.84 -0.94
C LYS A 99 6.83 13.69 -1.97
N TRP A 100 6.63 12.81 -2.95
CA TRP A 100 7.49 12.74 -4.12
C TRP A 100 7.09 13.81 -5.12
N SER A 101 7.96 14.76 -5.40
CA SER A 101 7.78 15.76 -6.45
C SER A 101 8.78 15.49 -7.55
N ASN A 102 8.31 15.22 -8.77
CA ASN A 102 9.15 15.33 -9.95
C ASN A 102 9.26 16.81 -10.32
N GLU A 103 10.45 17.24 -10.74
CA GLU A 103 10.71 18.60 -11.25
C GLU A 103 9.97 18.91 -12.56
N ALA A 104 9.35 17.91 -13.19
CA ALA A 104 8.54 18.08 -14.40
C ALA A 104 7.27 18.87 -14.09
N LYS A 105 7.11 20.03 -14.76
CA LYS A 105 5.92 20.89 -14.66
C LYS A 105 4.64 20.09 -14.92
N GLY A 106 3.68 20.13 -14.00
CA GLY A 106 2.31 19.66 -14.19
C GLY A 106 1.98 18.29 -13.62
N ASN A 107 2.90 17.57 -12.97
CA ASN A 107 2.60 16.29 -12.34
C ASN A 107 2.04 16.48 -10.92
N ALA A 108 0.90 15.82 -10.65
CA ALA A 108 0.36 15.73 -9.30
C ALA A 108 1.38 15.07 -8.38
N ALA A 109 1.56 15.64 -7.19
CA ALA A 109 2.45 15.08 -6.19
C ALA A 109 1.93 13.71 -5.72
N VAL A 110 2.79 12.71 -5.75
CA VAL A 110 2.45 11.37 -5.28
C VAL A 110 2.98 11.19 -3.85
N PHE A 111 2.14 10.66 -2.98
CA PHE A 111 2.54 10.28 -1.63
C PHE A 111 3.18 8.89 -1.67
N CYS A 112 4.47 8.85 -1.33
CA CYS A 112 5.28 7.64 -1.40
C CYS A 112 5.72 7.16 -0.02
N VAL A 113 6.09 5.90 0.02
CA VAL A 113 6.82 5.23 1.10
C VAL A 113 8.04 4.52 0.50
N ILE A 114 9.08 4.31 1.29
CA ILE A 114 10.18 3.39 0.92
C ILE A 114 10.20 2.29 1.96
N ILE A 115 10.19 1.04 1.52
CA ILE A 115 10.16 -0.11 2.43
C ILE A 115 11.29 -1.05 2.08
N GLY A 116 12.17 -1.25 3.06
CA GLY A 116 13.26 -2.23 2.99
C GLY A 116 12.89 -3.50 3.76
N PHE A 117 13.01 -4.65 3.12
CA PHE A 117 12.59 -5.93 3.68
C PHE A 117 13.49 -7.10 3.27
N ALA A 118 13.38 -8.21 4.00
CA ALA A 118 14.10 -9.44 3.69
C ALA A 118 13.34 -10.68 4.22
N ASN A 119 13.80 -11.87 3.83
CA ASN A 119 13.28 -13.15 4.34
C ASN A 119 14.03 -13.62 5.62
N PHE A 120 14.61 -12.71 6.36
CA PHE A 120 15.24 -12.94 7.67
C PHE A 120 15.06 -11.70 8.52
N ASP A 121 15.19 -11.87 9.83
CA ASP A 121 15.03 -10.73 10.75
C ASP A 121 16.36 -9.97 10.97
N SER A 122 16.23 -8.75 11.51
CA SER A 122 17.33 -7.86 11.86
C SER A 122 17.04 -7.18 13.19
N ASN A 123 18.06 -7.12 14.05
CA ASN A 123 17.97 -6.33 15.28
C ASN A 123 18.14 -4.82 15.04
N ASN A 124 18.54 -4.44 13.83
CA ASN A 124 18.82 -3.05 13.47
C ASN A 124 17.74 -2.56 12.50
N LYS A 125 16.59 -2.16 13.06
CA LYS A 125 15.46 -1.64 12.29
C LYS A 125 15.31 -0.14 12.51
N SER A 126 14.93 0.58 11.46
CA SER A 126 14.77 2.03 11.50
C SER A 126 13.53 2.50 10.76
N ILE A 127 12.81 3.42 11.37
CA ILE A 127 11.71 4.16 10.76
C ILE A 127 12.20 5.58 10.53
N PHE A 128 11.99 6.10 9.33
CA PHE A 128 12.29 7.47 8.96
C PHE A 128 11.00 8.27 8.86
N GLU A 129 10.84 9.25 9.72
CA GLU A 129 9.68 10.14 9.77
C GLU A 129 10.06 11.52 9.24
N TYR A 130 9.07 12.25 8.76
CA TYR A 130 9.21 13.57 8.18
C TYR A 130 8.34 14.54 8.95
N GLU A 131 8.90 15.60 9.54
CA GLU A 131 8.13 16.66 10.24
C GLU A 131 7.17 17.38 9.27
N CYS A 132 7.63 17.58 8.06
CA CYS A 132 6.77 17.99 6.94
C CYS A 132 7.09 17.14 5.71
N MET A 133 6.12 16.96 4.83
CA MET A 133 6.22 16.04 3.69
C MET A 133 7.37 16.33 2.70
N LYS A 134 8.10 17.45 2.89
CA LYS A 134 9.29 17.84 2.11
C LYS A 134 10.51 18.08 2.99
N GLY A 135 10.40 17.80 4.29
CA GLY A 135 11.46 18.03 5.28
C GLY A 135 12.54 16.95 5.25
N GLN A 136 13.52 17.12 6.13
CA GLN A 136 14.52 16.07 6.39
C GLN A 136 13.88 14.91 7.13
N ALA A 137 14.37 13.71 6.87
CA ALA A 137 13.94 12.51 7.54
C ALA A 137 14.62 12.41 8.93
N HIS A 138 13.85 12.09 9.96
CA HIS A 138 14.35 11.76 11.28
C HIS A 138 14.34 10.25 11.48
N GLU A 139 15.49 9.68 11.82
CA GLU A 139 15.62 8.25 12.08
C GLU A 139 15.15 7.92 13.50
N ILE A 140 14.24 6.95 13.61
CA ILE A 140 13.77 6.37 14.87
C ILE A 140 14.12 4.88 14.86
N LYS A 141 14.84 4.41 15.89
CA LYS A 141 15.11 2.99 16.04
C LYS A 141 13.85 2.23 16.43
N ALA A 142 13.63 1.09 15.81
CA ALA A 142 12.46 0.26 16.02
C ALA A 142 12.85 -1.18 16.40
N LYS A 143 12.05 -1.80 17.25
CA LYS A 143 12.17 -3.23 17.58
C LYS A 143 11.50 -4.10 16.52
N ASN A 144 10.33 -3.67 16.06
CA ASN A 144 9.59 -4.31 14.97
C ASN A 144 8.91 -3.24 14.11
N ILE A 145 8.94 -3.39 12.81
CA ILE A 145 8.21 -2.52 11.90
C ILE A 145 7.07 -3.32 11.30
N ASN A 146 5.85 -2.96 11.66
CA ASN A 146 4.67 -3.64 11.18
C ASN A 146 4.20 -3.11 9.80
N PRO A 147 3.18 -3.72 9.15
CA PRO A 147 2.67 -3.30 7.84
C PRO A 147 2.19 -1.85 7.73
N TYR A 148 1.91 -1.19 8.85
CA TYR A 148 1.50 0.21 8.92
C TYR A 148 2.68 1.17 9.15
N LEU A 149 3.90 0.65 9.08
CA LEU A 149 5.18 1.34 9.27
C LEU A 149 5.29 2.03 10.64
N ILE A 150 4.87 1.33 11.69
CA ILE A 150 5.04 1.75 13.08
C ILE A 150 5.77 0.67 13.88
N ASP A 151 6.46 1.07 14.95
CA ASP A 151 7.12 0.13 15.88
C ASP A 151 6.07 -0.53 16.78
N ALA A 152 5.51 -1.62 16.31
CA ALA A 152 4.50 -2.41 17.00
C ALA A 152 4.51 -3.87 16.52
N LYS A 153 3.76 -4.74 17.20
CA LYS A 153 3.53 -6.12 16.77
C LYS A 153 2.90 -6.15 15.37
N ASP A 154 3.18 -7.22 14.62
CA ASP A 154 2.54 -7.45 13.32
C ASP A 154 1.05 -7.69 13.52
N ILE A 155 0.24 -6.73 13.06
CA ILE A 155 -1.22 -6.78 13.08
C ILE A 155 -1.71 -6.46 11.68
N LEU A 156 -2.70 -7.20 11.20
CA LEU A 156 -3.37 -6.96 9.94
C LEU A 156 -4.85 -6.65 10.20
N ILE A 157 -5.27 -5.46 9.81
CA ILE A 157 -6.67 -5.05 9.89
C ILE A 157 -7.35 -5.49 8.59
N THR A 158 -8.18 -6.51 8.68
CA THR A 158 -8.96 -7.02 7.55
C THR A 158 -10.32 -6.32 7.46
N LYS A 159 -10.87 -6.28 6.26
CA LYS A 159 -12.24 -5.80 6.02
C LYS A 159 -13.24 -6.59 6.85
N ARG A 160 -14.18 -5.90 7.47
CA ARG A 160 -15.25 -6.49 8.29
C ARG A 160 -16.61 -5.90 7.92
N SER A 161 -17.64 -6.70 7.97
CA SER A 161 -19.04 -6.29 7.82
C SER A 161 -19.72 -5.98 9.16
N THR A 162 -19.08 -6.40 10.28
CA THR A 162 -19.58 -6.21 11.64
C THR A 162 -18.56 -5.47 12.50
N SER A 163 -19.03 -4.61 13.39
CA SER A 163 -18.18 -3.90 14.36
C SER A 163 -17.55 -4.86 15.37
N LEU A 164 -16.39 -4.47 15.93
CA LEU A 164 -15.70 -5.22 16.98
C LEU A 164 -16.39 -5.11 18.35
N CYS A 165 -17.15 -4.05 18.54
CA CYS A 165 -17.85 -3.73 19.78
C CYS A 165 -19.32 -3.40 19.48
N SER A 166 -20.15 -3.37 20.51
CA SER A 166 -21.55 -2.99 20.39
C SER A 166 -21.67 -1.48 20.18
N VAL A 167 -21.67 -1.06 18.93
CA VAL A 167 -21.84 0.34 18.50
C VAL A 167 -22.88 0.41 17.39
N PRO A 168 -23.56 1.56 17.20
CA PRO A 168 -24.45 1.74 16.06
C PRO A 168 -23.73 1.44 14.73
N LYS A 169 -24.47 0.83 13.81
CA LYS A 169 -23.94 0.52 12.49
C LYS A 169 -23.64 1.80 11.71
N ILE A 170 -22.42 1.93 11.19
CA ILE A 170 -22.08 2.99 10.26
C ILE A 170 -22.69 2.65 8.90
N ILE A 171 -23.56 3.51 8.43
CA ILE A 171 -24.17 3.42 7.11
C ILE A 171 -23.51 4.46 6.22
N LYS A 172 -23.16 4.06 4.99
CA LYS A 172 -22.69 5.01 3.98
C LYS A 172 -23.82 6.01 3.69
N GLY A 173 -23.54 7.29 3.81
CA GLY A 173 -24.47 8.35 3.44
C GLY A 173 -24.75 8.38 1.94
N SER A 174 -25.66 9.26 1.52
CA SER A 174 -25.94 9.51 0.12
C SER A 174 -24.66 9.91 -0.62
N GLN A 175 -24.36 9.21 -1.68
CA GLN A 175 -23.28 9.56 -2.60
C GLN A 175 -23.86 9.56 -4.01
N PRO A 176 -23.96 10.72 -4.67
CA PRO A 176 -24.36 10.76 -6.07
C PRO A 176 -23.34 9.98 -6.90
N THR A 177 -23.82 9.01 -7.68
CA THR A 177 -23.00 8.16 -8.56
C THR A 177 -23.43 8.30 -10.02
N ASP A 178 -24.17 9.34 -10.31
CA ASP A 178 -24.88 9.67 -11.52
C ASP A 178 -24.30 10.91 -12.23
N ASP A 179 -23.02 11.21 -11.97
CA ASP A 179 -22.31 12.42 -12.47
C ASP A 179 -22.98 13.76 -12.07
N GLY A 180 -23.78 13.74 -11.00
CA GLY A 180 -24.47 14.93 -10.48
C GLY A 180 -25.86 15.19 -11.08
N ASN A 181 -26.38 14.29 -11.91
CA ASN A 181 -27.67 14.45 -12.56
C ASN A 181 -28.86 14.50 -11.60
N PHE A 182 -28.72 14.00 -10.37
CA PHE A 182 -29.71 14.08 -9.30
C PHE A 182 -29.38 15.13 -8.23
N LEU A 183 -28.42 16.02 -8.50
CA LEU A 183 -28.16 17.19 -7.67
C LEU A 183 -28.86 18.39 -8.28
N PHE A 184 -29.93 18.82 -7.63
CA PHE A 184 -30.72 19.99 -8.07
C PHE A 184 -30.36 21.19 -7.19
N THR A 185 -30.25 22.36 -7.81
CA THR A 185 -30.37 23.62 -7.10
C THR A 185 -31.85 23.83 -6.68
N ASP A 186 -32.10 24.73 -5.75
CA ASP A 186 -33.48 25.03 -5.30
C ASP A 186 -34.38 25.47 -6.47
N GLU A 187 -33.85 26.19 -7.46
CA GLU A 187 -34.56 26.61 -8.65
C GLU A 187 -34.91 25.44 -9.58
N GLU A 188 -33.93 24.53 -9.80
CA GLU A 188 -34.14 23.33 -10.62
C GLU A 188 -35.15 22.39 -9.96
N LEU A 189 -35.05 22.22 -8.62
CA LEU A 189 -35.99 21.41 -7.86
C LEU A 189 -37.41 21.93 -7.97
N ASN A 190 -37.62 23.25 -7.82
CA ASN A 190 -38.92 23.87 -7.96
C ASN A 190 -39.49 23.75 -9.38
N THR A 191 -38.62 23.81 -10.39
CA THR A 191 -39.03 23.62 -11.80
C THR A 191 -39.41 22.16 -12.07
N PHE A 192 -38.72 21.20 -11.43
CA PHE A 192 -38.98 19.78 -11.58
C PHE A 192 -40.26 19.33 -10.87
N LEU A 193 -40.66 20.00 -9.79
CA LEU A 193 -41.86 19.69 -9.00
C LEU A 193 -43.13 20.42 -9.49
N ALA A 194 -43.02 21.38 -10.42
CA ALA A 194 -44.13 22.14 -10.98
C ALA A 194 -44.78 21.38 -12.14
#